data_c9330622824f0dd7bd82dd3c47412d24
#
_entry.id   c9330622824f0dd7bd82dd3c47412d24
#
_cell.length_a   1.000
_cell.length_b   1.000
_cell.length_c   1.000
_cell.angle_alpha   90.00
_cell.angle_beta   90.00
_cell.angle_gamma   90.00
#
_symmetry.space_group_name_H-M   'P 1'
#
loop_
_entity.id
_entity.type
_entity.pdbx_description
1 polymer ?
#
loop_
_entity_poly.entity_id
_entity_poly.type
_entity_poly.pdbx_seq_one_letter_code
_entity_poly.pdbx_strand_id
1 'polypeptide(L)'
;MTYPVVERLSGGHSVQRLCAVLGVSRSGYYAWRRRPATPRALEDRRLKQQILSIHSETMGRYGTPRIERSLRRRGVRTSRKRVARLRRDLGLRARTPRRYRVTTDSKHSKPPAPNLLQRQFAAPGPDRTWVGDITYLSTARGWLYLAFLMDTFSRRIVGWAVSSRIDEALCLSALKKALETRRPPAGIIHHTDRGSQYCAGEYRRLLAKAGLVASMSRRGDCWDNAMAE
;
A
#
# COMPACT_ATOMS: atom_id res chain seq x y z
N MET A 1 12.21 25.99 30.01
CA MET A 1 12.18 24.50 30.23
C MET A 1 13.49 23.98 30.83
N THR A 2 13.92 24.49 31.97
CA THR A 2 15.26 24.28 32.52
C THR A 2 15.32 23.18 33.60
N TYR A 3 14.25 22.98 34.38
CA TYR A 3 14.21 21.98 35.45
C TYR A 3 14.40 20.52 35.01
N PRO A 4 13.87 20.03 33.86
CA PRO A 4 14.18 18.69 33.36
C PRO A 4 15.66 18.47 33.04
N VAL A 5 16.39 19.52 32.69
CA VAL A 5 17.85 19.46 32.46
C VAL A 5 18.57 19.33 33.80
N VAL A 6 18.18 20.10 34.83
CA VAL A 6 18.70 19.96 36.20
C VAL A 6 18.51 18.53 36.70
N GLU A 7 17.29 17.96 36.57
CA GLU A 7 16.99 16.58 36.99
C GLU A 7 17.89 15.55 36.31
N ARG A 8 18.08 15.68 34.98
CA ARG A 8 18.90 14.75 34.22
C ARG A 8 20.38 14.78 34.62
N LEU A 9 20.89 15.95 34.98
CA LEU A 9 22.30 16.14 35.33
C LEU A 9 22.58 16.01 36.85
N SER A 10 21.53 15.91 37.68
CA SER A 10 21.66 15.82 39.15
C SER A 10 22.34 14.54 39.66
N GLY A 11 22.43 13.49 38.80
CA GLY A 11 23.18 12.26 39.12
C GLY A 11 24.69 12.45 39.19
N GLY A 12 25.24 13.47 38.50
CA GLY A 12 26.71 13.74 38.48
C GLY A 12 27.12 15.10 39.03
N HIS A 13 26.16 16.00 39.31
CA HIS A 13 26.45 17.38 39.75
C HIS A 13 25.48 17.83 40.83
N SER A 14 25.92 18.71 41.74
CA SER A 14 25.05 19.24 42.78
C SER A 14 23.93 20.12 42.18
N VAL A 15 22.70 19.92 42.66
CA VAL A 15 21.53 20.68 42.23
C VAL A 15 21.73 22.18 42.42
N GLN A 16 22.44 22.58 43.49
CA GLN A 16 22.77 23.99 43.78
C GLN A 16 23.58 24.60 42.63
N ARG A 17 24.62 23.93 42.21
CA ARG A 17 25.53 24.38 41.14
C ARG A 17 24.80 24.43 39.78
N LEU A 18 24.01 23.38 39.48
CA LEU A 18 23.21 23.33 38.25
C LEU A 18 22.19 24.47 38.18
N CYS A 19 21.51 24.76 39.30
CA CYS A 19 20.55 25.82 39.34
C CYS A 19 21.22 27.21 39.18
N ALA A 20 22.37 27.43 39.79
CA ALA A 20 23.15 28.65 39.65
C ALA A 20 23.60 28.89 38.21
N VAL A 21 24.20 27.85 37.55
CA VAL A 21 24.64 27.94 36.15
C VAL A 21 23.49 28.17 35.18
N LEU A 22 22.33 27.53 35.42
CA LEU A 22 21.18 27.60 34.55
C LEU A 22 20.22 28.78 34.86
N GLY A 23 20.58 29.61 35.85
CA GLY A 23 19.78 30.82 36.21
C GLY A 23 18.39 30.53 36.76
N VAL A 24 18.22 29.38 37.45
CA VAL A 24 16.89 28.99 38.00
C VAL A 24 16.95 28.81 39.53
N SER A 25 15.80 29.05 40.20
CA SER A 25 15.75 28.94 41.65
C SER A 25 15.75 27.46 42.10
N ARG A 26 16.53 27.17 43.14
CA ARG A 26 16.59 25.81 43.74
C ARG A 26 15.26 25.42 44.37
N SER A 27 14.58 26.32 45.04
CA SER A 27 13.21 26.12 45.57
C SER A 27 12.20 25.78 44.46
N GLY A 28 12.27 26.52 43.35
CA GLY A 28 11.45 26.26 42.18
C GLY A 28 11.67 24.87 41.56
N TYR A 29 12.92 24.42 41.53
CA TYR A 29 13.25 23.05 41.09
C TYR A 29 12.61 21.98 41.99
N TYR A 30 12.76 22.08 43.32
CA TYR A 30 12.16 21.12 44.23
C TYR A 30 10.64 21.17 44.22
N ALA A 31 10.02 22.35 44.09
CA ALA A 31 8.59 22.49 43.90
C ALA A 31 8.10 21.81 42.59
N TRP A 32 8.84 22.03 41.50
CA TRP A 32 8.57 21.35 40.22
C TRP A 32 8.71 19.83 40.33
N ARG A 33 9.77 19.33 41.01
CA ARG A 33 10.02 17.89 41.21
C ARG A 33 8.93 17.19 42.04
N ARG A 34 8.40 17.89 43.06
CA ARG A 34 7.30 17.38 43.91
C ARG A 34 5.93 17.49 43.28
N ARG A 35 5.80 18.23 42.17
CA ARG A 35 4.51 18.47 41.53
C ARG A 35 3.93 17.16 41.00
N PRO A 36 2.72 16.75 41.43
CA PRO A 36 2.07 15.55 40.91
C PRO A 36 1.82 15.68 39.41
N ALA A 37 1.86 14.55 38.70
CA ALA A 37 1.56 14.53 37.29
C ALA A 37 0.13 15.07 37.05
N THR A 38 -0.02 15.98 36.12
CA THR A 38 -1.33 16.54 35.77
C THR A 38 -2.26 15.44 35.25
N PRO A 39 -3.59 15.55 35.40
CA PRO A 39 -4.54 14.58 34.84
C PRO A 39 -4.28 14.30 33.34
N ARG A 40 -3.96 15.37 32.59
CA ARG A 40 -3.59 15.27 31.17
C ARG A 40 -2.31 14.47 30.92
N ALA A 41 -1.31 14.58 31.79
CA ALA A 41 -0.07 13.82 31.67
C ALA A 41 -0.29 12.32 31.97
N LEU A 42 -1.14 12.01 32.93
CA LEU A 42 -1.56 10.63 33.24
C LEU A 42 -2.33 10.02 32.07
N GLU A 43 -3.25 10.76 31.50
CA GLU A 43 -4.01 10.32 30.34
C GLU A 43 -3.10 10.13 29.11
N ASP A 44 -2.13 11.02 28.87
CA ASP A 44 -1.13 10.86 27.81
C ASP A 44 -0.26 9.62 28.02
N ARG A 45 0.08 9.25 29.27
CA ARG A 45 0.79 7.99 29.56
C ARG A 45 -0.06 6.77 29.18
N ARG A 46 -1.35 6.74 29.53
CA ARG A 46 -2.29 5.67 29.15
C ARG A 46 -2.42 5.58 27.62
N LEU A 47 -2.58 6.71 26.95
CA LEU A 47 -2.65 6.78 25.48
C LEU A 47 -1.37 6.29 24.81
N LYS A 48 -0.20 6.63 25.35
CA LYS A 48 1.09 6.12 24.85
C LYS A 48 1.18 4.61 24.89
N GLN A 49 0.74 3.98 25.99
CA GLN A 49 0.71 2.51 26.10
C GLN A 49 -0.21 1.89 25.06
N GLN A 50 -1.42 2.43 24.86
CA GLN A 50 -2.35 1.93 23.85
C GLN A 50 -1.84 2.13 22.42
N ILE A 51 -1.18 3.25 22.14
CA ILE A 51 -0.55 3.50 20.84
C ILE A 51 0.58 2.50 20.57
N LEU A 52 1.39 2.16 21.59
CA LEU A 52 2.44 1.14 21.49
C LEU A 52 1.85 -0.24 21.21
N SER A 53 0.80 -0.64 21.95
CA SER A 53 0.09 -1.92 21.73
C SER A 53 -0.41 -2.02 20.28
N ILE A 54 -1.15 -1.01 19.78
CA ILE A 54 -1.65 -0.97 18.39
C ILE A 54 -0.48 -1.02 17.39
N HIS A 55 0.60 -0.28 17.64
CA HIS A 55 1.76 -0.27 16.74
C HIS A 55 2.43 -1.65 16.66
N SER A 56 2.58 -2.33 17.78
CA SER A 56 3.12 -3.69 17.87
C SER A 56 2.22 -4.71 17.18
N GLU A 57 0.93 -4.76 17.52
CA GLU A 57 -0.06 -5.66 16.92
C GLU A 57 -0.14 -5.52 15.40
N THR A 58 0.05 -4.31 14.89
CA THR A 58 0.01 -4.03 13.44
C THR A 58 1.39 -4.09 12.78
N MET A 59 2.41 -4.58 13.47
CA MET A 59 3.80 -4.65 12.99
C MET A 59 4.31 -3.31 12.41
N GLY A 60 3.90 -2.21 13.03
CA GLY A 60 4.30 -0.87 12.61
C GLY A 60 3.63 -0.35 11.32
N ARG A 61 2.64 -1.04 10.77
CA ARG A 61 2.01 -0.64 9.50
C ARG A 61 1.05 0.55 9.62
N TYR A 62 0.54 0.83 10.84
CA TYR A 62 -0.47 1.86 11.03
C TYR A 62 0.15 3.24 11.23
N GLY A 63 -0.29 4.17 10.38
CA GLY A 63 -0.06 5.60 10.56
C GLY A 63 -1.07 6.24 11.52
N THR A 64 -0.91 7.55 11.79
CA THR A 64 -1.77 8.30 12.71
C THR A 64 -3.28 8.12 12.47
N PRO A 65 -3.80 8.17 11.22
CA PRO A 65 -5.24 8.02 11.00
C PRO A 65 -5.77 6.63 11.36
N ARG A 66 -5.00 5.57 11.09
CA ARG A 66 -5.40 4.19 11.41
C ARG A 66 -5.31 3.91 12.90
N ILE A 67 -4.29 4.44 13.59
CA ILE A 67 -4.17 4.34 15.06
C ILE A 67 -5.32 5.07 15.75
N GLU A 68 -5.65 6.30 15.32
CA GLU A 68 -6.80 7.05 15.88
C GLU A 68 -8.10 6.26 15.72
N ARG A 69 -8.35 5.66 14.54
CA ARG A 69 -9.53 4.82 14.30
C ARG A 69 -9.53 3.56 15.18
N SER A 70 -8.37 2.93 15.40
CA SER A 70 -8.25 1.77 16.29
C SER A 70 -8.52 2.13 17.76
N LEU A 71 -8.02 3.27 18.23
CA LEU A 71 -8.32 3.80 19.57
C LEU A 71 -9.82 4.05 19.73
N ARG A 72 -10.47 4.65 18.73
CA ARG A 72 -11.92 4.89 18.73
C ARG A 72 -12.72 3.58 18.81
N ARG A 73 -12.30 2.54 18.10
CA ARG A 73 -12.91 1.19 18.19
C ARG A 73 -12.75 0.55 19.58
N ARG A 74 -11.70 0.92 20.32
CA ARG A 74 -11.46 0.51 21.72
C ARG A 74 -12.17 1.43 22.73
N GLY A 75 -13.09 2.28 22.28
CA GLY A 75 -13.82 3.22 23.14
C GLY A 75 -13.04 4.46 23.55
N VAL A 76 -11.81 4.65 23.05
CA VAL A 76 -10.94 5.78 23.41
C VAL A 76 -11.09 6.91 22.41
N ARG A 77 -11.75 8.00 22.81
CA ARG A 77 -11.90 9.21 21.99
C ARG A 77 -10.70 10.12 22.19
N THR A 78 -9.99 10.42 21.11
CA THR A 78 -8.84 11.35 21.11
C THR A 78 -8.70 12.03 19.76
N SER A 79 -8.05 13.18 19.72
CA SER A 79 -7.83 13.89 18.47
C SER A 79 -6.64 13.34 17.70
N ARG A 80 -6.72 13.41 16.38
CA ARG A 80 -5.63 13.01 15.47
C ARG A 80 -4.33 13.78 15.75
N LYS A 81 -4.43 15.07 16.08
CA LYS A 81 -3.27 15.89 16.46
C LYS A 81 -2.58 15.35 17.73
N ARG A 82 -3.36 14.94 18.75
CA ARG A 82 -2.83 14.35 19.99
C ARG A 82 -2.13 13.03 19.72
N VAL A 83 -2.72 12.14 18.94
CA VAL A 83 -2.11 10.86 18.52
C VAL A 83 -0.80 11.11 17.76
N ALA A 84 -0.78 12.07 16.82
CA ALA A 84 0.43 12.41 16.08
C ALA A 84 1.57 12.89 16.97
N ARG A 85 1.27 13.74 17.95
CA ARG A 85 2.24 14.21 18.95
C ARG A 85 2.80 13.06 19.77
N LEU A 86 1.93 12.23 20.37
CA LEU A 86 2.34 11.12 21.21
C LEU A 86 3.14 10.06 20.45
N ARG A 87 2.80 9.78 19.18
CA ARG A 87 3.62 8.92 18.32
C ARG A 87 5.02 9.47 18.10
N ARG A 88 5.14 10.78 17.87
CA ARG A 88 6.43 11.46 17.71
C ARG A 88 7.26 11.38 18.98
N ASP A 89 6.62 11.63 20.14
CA ASP A 89 7.26 11.51 21.46
C ASP A 89 7.78 10.08 21.73
N LEU A 90 7.12 9.06 21.17
CA LEU A 90 7.52 7.65 21.26
C LEU A 90 8.52 7.22 20.17
N GLY A 91 8.91 8.11 19.25
CA GLY A 91 9.78 7.77 18.12
C GLY A 91 9.16 6.82 17.10
N LEU A 92 7.83 6.59 17.13
CA LEU A 92 7.17 5.62 16.28
C LEU A 92 6.98 6.16 14.86
N ARG A 93 7.52 5.42 13.88
CA ARG A 93 7.31 5.68 12.45
C ARG A 93 6.50 4.54 11.85
N ALA A 94 5.54 4.87 10.98
CA ALA A 94 4.84 3.85 10.22
C ALA A 94 5.77 3.28 9.14
N ARG A 95 5.70 1.97 8.93
CA ARG A 95 6.35 1.35 7.77
C ARG A 95 5.59 1.81 6.53
N THR A 96 6.20 2.72 5.77
CA THR A 96 5.70 3.06 4.44
C THR A 96 6.06 1.94 3.46
N PRO A 97 5.14 1.51 2.58
CA PRO A 97 5.51 0.64 1.48
C PRO A 97 6.65 1.28 0.69
N ARG A 98 7.51 0.46 0.11
CA ARG A 98 8.56 0.95 -0.78
C ARG A 98 7.92 1.82 -1.87
N ARG A 99 8.64 2.86 -2.30
CA ARG A 99 8.19 3.73 -3.40
C ARG A 99 7.78 2.86 -4.60
N TYR A 100 6.67 3.24 -5.23
CA TYR A 100 6.21 2.69 -6.50
C TYR A 100 7.39 2.62 -7.47
N ARG A 101 7.61 1.44 -8.06
CA ARG A 101 8.57 1.23 -9.15
C ARG A 101 7.75 1.00 -10.40
N VAL A 102 8.03 1.76 -11.46
CA VAL A 102 7.45 1.51 -12.78
C VAL A 102 7.86 0.10 -13.20
N THR A 103 6.90 -0.79 -13.35
CA THR A 103 7.10 -2.21 -13.66
C THR A 103 6.79 -2.53 -15.11
N THR A 104 6.03 -1.65 -15.78
CA THR A 104 5.59 -1.85 -17.17
C THR A 104 6.48 -1.04 -18.12
N ASP A 105 7.14 -1.71 -19.05
CA ASP A 105 7.80 -1.04 -20.16
C ASP A 105 6.78 -0.71 -21.25
N SER A 106 6.28 0.53 -21.23
CA SER A 106 5.37 1.08 -22.23
C SER A 106 6.08 1.90 -23.32
N LYS A 107 7.44 1.88 -23.35
CA LYS A 107 8.24 2.63 -24.33
C LYS A 107 8.64 1.81 -25.57
N HIS A 108 8.11 0.58 -25.69
CA HIS A 108 8.41 -0.28 -26.84
C HIS A 108 7.80 0.28 -28.15
N SER A 109 8.37 -0.11 -29.31
CA SER A 109 7.95 0.30 -30.66
C SER A 109 6.74 -0.48 -31.21
N LYS A 110 6.23 -1.49 -30.50
CA LYS A 110 5.08 -2.31 -30.95
C LYS A 110 3.80 -1.48 -30.91
N PRO A 111 2.93 -1.53 -31.95
CA PRO A 111 1.70 -0.74 -32.01
C PRO A 111 0.70 -1.19 -30.93
N PRO A 112 0.24 -0.29 -30.04
CA PRO A 112 -0.79 -0.62 -29.04
C PRO A 112 -2.17 -0.69 -29.68
N ALA A 113 -3.09 -1.43 -29.04
CA ALA A 113 -4.49 -1.39 -29.39
C ALA A 113 -5.17 -0.11 -28.83
N PRO A 114 -6.30 0.33 -29.41
CA PRO A 114 -7.06 1.47 -28.87
C PRO A 114 -7.67 1.15 -27.52
N ASN A 115 -7.93 2.17 -26.69
CA ASN A 115 -8.68 2.00 -25.44
C ASN A 115 -10.19 1.98 -25.73
N LEU A 116 -10.78 0.79 -25.76
CA LEU A 116 -12.20 0.60 -26.01
C LEU A 116 -13.05 0.70 -24.74
N LEU A 117 -12.46 0.40 -23.55
CA LEU A 117 -13.22 0.42 -22.30
C LEU A 117 -13.46 1.83 -21.74
N GLN A 118 -12.55 2.76 -21.97
CA GLN A 118 -12.65 4.14 -21.46
C GLN A 118 -13.09 4.22 -19.98
N ARG A 119 -12.58 3.29 -19.14
CA ARG A 119 -12.95 3.12 -17.72
C ARG A 119 -14.37 2.64 -17.45
N GLN A 120 -15.11 2.23 -18.48
CA GLN A 120 -16.43 1.61 -18.33
C GLN A 120 -16.25 0.11 -18.09
N PHE A 121 -16.00 -0.27 -16.84
CA PHE A 121 -15.73 -1.67 -16.47
C PHE A 121 -16.97 -2.50 -16.20
N ALA A 122 -18.15 -1.88 -16.16
CA ALA A 122 -19.40 -2.60 -15.97
C ALA A 122 -19.75 -3.35 -17.25
N ALA A 123 -19.65 -4.68 -17.22
CA ALA A 123 -20.07 -5.53 -18.32
C ALA A 123 -21.55 -5.92 -18.15
N PRO A 124 -22.34 -6.04 -19.23
CA PRO A 124 -23.75 -6.40 -19.16
C PRO A 124 -23.99 -7.88 -18.84
N GLY A 125 -22.98 -8.71 -18.89
CA GLY A 125 -23.04 -10.15 -18.63
C GLY A 125 -21.67 -10.80 -18.63
N PRO A 126 -21.58 -12.10 -18.28
CA PRO A 126 -20.32 -12.84 -18.27
C PRO A 126 -19.72 -12.95 -19.67
N ASP A 127 -18.40 -13.05 -19.72
CA ASP A 127 -17.64 -13.24 -20.95
C ASP A 127 -17.94 -12.17 -22.03
N ARG A 128 -18.12 -10.90 -21.62
CA ARG A 128 -18.18 -9.73 -22.50
C ARG A 128 -16.91 -8.90 -22.48
N THR A 129 -16.26 -8.85 -21.32
CA THR A 129 -15.02 -8.12 -21.13
C THR A 129 -14.13 -8.87 -20.16
N TRP A 130 -12.93 -9.17 -20.59
CA TRP A 130 -11.88 -9.70 -19.73
C TRP A 130 -10.79 -8.65 -19.55
N VAL A 131 -10.31 -8.50 -18.33
CA VAL A 131 -9.12 -7.69 -18.01
C VAL A 131 -7.96 -8.59 -17.69
N GLY A 132 -6.77 -8.20 -18.11
CA GLY A 132 -5.54 -8.94 -17.85
C GLY A 132 -4.46 -8.07 -17.24
N ASP A 133 -3.67 -8.67 -16.32
CA ASP A 133 -2.54 -8.02 -15.70
C ASP A 133 -1.49 -9.03 -15.25
N ILE A 134 -0.28 -8.53 -14.89
CA ILE A 134 0.80 -9.33 -14.33
C ILE A 134 1.14 -8.81 -12.95
N THR A 135 1.00 -9.66 -11.93
CA THR A 135 1.39 -9.33 -10.56
C THR A 135 2.66 -10.04 -10.13
N TYR A 136 3.37 -9.43 -9.20
CA TYR A 136 4.66 -9.86 -8.68
C TYR A 136 4.47 -10.60 -7.36
N LEU A 137 4.90 -11.85 -7.28
CA LEU A 137 4.84 -12.70 -6.10
C LEU A 137 6.23 -12.82 -5.47
N SER A 138 6.42 -12.26 -4.29
CA SER A 138 7.67 -12.42 -3.54
C SER A 138 7.69 -13.77 -2.84
N THR A 139 8.69 -14.60 -3.12
CA THR A 139 8.87 -15.91 -2.49
C THR A 139 10.21 -15.99 -1.76
N ALA A 140 10.41 -17.03 -0.96
CA ALA A 140 11.68 -17.28 -0.28
C ALA A 140 12.86 -17.54 -1.26
N ARG A 141 12.56 -17.97 -2.49
CA ARG A 141 13.56 -18.28 -3.53
C ARG A 141 13.67 -17.18 -4.61
N GLY A 142 13.03 -16.02 -4.42
CA GLY A 142 13.04 -14.92 -5.38
C GLY A 142 11.64 -14.54 -5.87
N TRP A 143 11.59 -13.86 -7.01
CA TRP A 143 10.35 -13.38 -7.60
C TRP A 143 9.72 -14.42 -8.52
N LEU A 144 8.41 -14.59 -8.37
CA LEU A 144 7.55 -15.22 -9.37
C LEU A 144 6.58 -14.19 -9.94
N TYR A 145 6.11 -14.42 -11.11
CA TYR A 145 5.18 -13.54 -11.84
C TYR A 145 3.92 -14.33 -12.18
N LEU A 146 2.79 -13.75 -11.84
CA LEU A 146 1.48 -14.32 -12.13
C LEU A 146 0.80 -13.44 -13.18
N ALA A 147 0.60 -13.97 -14.39
CA ALA A 147 -0.31 -13.39 -15.34
C ALA A 147 -1.71 -13.98 -15.12
N PHE A 148 -2.73 -13.13 -15.14
CA PHE A 148 -4.11 -13.57 -15.00
C PHE A 148 -5.05 -12.82 -15.96
N LEU A 149 -6.17 -13.46 -16.26
CA LEU A 149 -7.32 -12.87 -16.92
C LEU A 149 -8.53 -12.99 -16.00
N MET A 150 -9.29 -11.93 -15.87
CA MET A 150 -10.48 -11.86 -15.04
C MET A 150 -11.67 -11.38 -15.87
N ASP A 151 -12.79 -12.07 -15.75
CA ASP A 151 -14.07 -11.61 -16.28
C ASP A 151 -14.60 -10.44 -15.43
N THR A 152 -14.88 -9.30 -16.06
CA THR A 152 -15.25 -8.08 -15.34
C THR A 152 -16.64 -8.14 -14.71
N PHE A 153 -17.55 -8.95 -15.25
CA PHE A 153 -18.89 -9.12 -14.70
C PHE A 153 -18.87 -9.98 -13.43
N SER A 154 -18.33 -11.18 -13.52
CA SER A 154 -18.33 -12.14 -12.40
C SER A 154 -17.17 -11.98 -11.43
N ARG A 155 -16.16 -11.19 -11.77
CA ARG A 155 -14.89 -11.03 -11.04
C ARG A 155 -14.10 -12.34 -10.86
N ARG A 156 -14.42 -13.35 -11.66
CA ARG A 156 -13.71 -14.65 -11.63
C ARG A 156 -12.46 -14.59 -12.48
N ILE A 157 -11.39 -15.17 -11.98
CA ILE A 157 -10.19 -15.45 -12.77
C ILE A 157 -10.55 -16.57 -13.75
N VAL A 158 -10.47 -16.26 -15.03
CA VAL A 158 -10.82 -17.19 -16.13
C VAL A 158 -9.60 -17.91 -16.68
N GLY A 159 -8.41 -17.36 -16.54
CA GLY A 159 -7.13 -17.97 -16.90
C GLY A 159 -5.99 -17.37 -16.10
N TRP A 160 -4.97 -18.16 -15.83
CA TRP A 160 -3.78 -17.72 -15.13
C TRP A 160 -2.57 -18.61 -15.44
N ALA A 161 -1.38 -18.05 -15.30
CA ALA A 161 -0.11 -18.77 -15.39
C ALA A 161 0.93 -18.13 -14.47
N VAL A 162 1.91 -18.91 -14.04
CA VAL A 162 3.02 -18.46 -13.19
C VAL A 162 4.34 -18.79 -13.86
N SER A 163 5.30 -17.85 -13.81
CA SER A 163 6.66 -18.04 -14.35
C SER A 163 7.67 -17.30 -13.46
N SER A 164 8.94 -17.67 -13.59
CA SER A 164 10.06 -16.90 -13.05
C SER A 164 10.48 -15.72 -13.93
N ARG A 165 9.87 -15.55 -15.11
CA ARG A 165 10.14 -14.48 -16.07
C ARG A 165 8.87 -13.77 -16.48
N ILE A 166 9.00 -12.47 -16.78
CA ILE A 166 7.95 -11.67 -17.41
C ILE A 166 8.23 -11.69 -18.93
N ASP A 167 7.59 -12.58 -19.63
CA ASP A 167 7.73 -12.73 -21.07
C ASP A 167 6.38 -12.95 -21.75
N GLU A 168 6.39 -13.01 -23.08
CA GLU A 168 5.20 -13.28 -23.89
C GLU A 168 4.61 -14.66 -23.57
N ALA A 169 5.45 -15.66 -23.30
CA ALA A 169 5.03 -17.03 -23.03
C ALA A 169 4.16 -17.14 -21.78
N LEU A 170 4.46 -16.33 -20.73
CA LEU A 170 3.65 -16.24 -19.52
C LEU A 170 2.22 -15.77 -19.83
N CYS A 171 2.09 -14.69 -20.60
CA CYS A 171 0.78 -14.12 -20.97
C CYS A 171 0.02 -15.08 -21.92
N LEU A 172 0.72 -15.70 -22.88
CA LEU A 172 0.12 -16.71 -23.77
C LEU A 172 -0.44 -17.88 -23.00
N SER A 173 0.29 -18.40 -22.02
CA SER A 173 -0.15 -19.52 -21.19
C SER A 173 -1.43 -19.19 -20.40
N ALA A 174 -1.51 -17.99 -19.83
CA ALA A 174 -2.70 -17.51 -19.13
C ALA A 174 -3.90 -17.36 -20.09
N LEU A 175 -3.68 -16.81 -21.29
CA LEU A 175 -4.72 -16.63 -22.31
C LEU A 175 -5.22 -17.98 -22.84
N LYS A 176 -4.33 -18.93 -23.18
CA LYS A 176 -4.71 -20.27 -23.62
C LYS A 176 -5.60 -20.95 -22.60
N LYS A 177 -5.23 -20.91 -21.32
CA LYS A 177 -6.03 -21.48 -20.24
C LYS A 177 -7.40 -20.84 -20.11
N ALA A 178 -7.50 -19.52 -20.28
CA ALA A 178 -8.78 -18.81 -20.30
C ALA A 178 -9.69 -19.27 -21.46
N LEU A 179 -9.12 -19.39 -22.66
CA LEU A 179 -9.86 -19.83 -23.85
C LEU A 179 -10.34 -21.29 -23.72
N GLU A 180 -9.50 -22.17 -23.19
CA GLU A 180 -9.86 -23.58 -22.96
C GLU A 180 -10.97 -23.74 -21.91
N THR A 181 -10.87 -22.97 -20.82
CA THR A 181 -11.81 -23.06 -19.69
C THR A 181 -13.16 -22.45 -20.02
N ARG A 182 -13.20 -21.31 -20.73
CA ARG A 182 -14.42 -20.54 -20.94
C ARG A 182 -15.04 -20.72 -22.31
N ARG A 183 -14.24 -21.06 -23.33
CA ARG A 183 -14.68 -21.15 -24.74
C ARG A 183 -15.54 -19.95 -25.14
N PRO A 184 -15.01 -18.73 -25.01
CA PRO A 184 -15.80 -17.52 -25.10
C PRO A 184 -16.36 -17.31 -26.52
N PRO A 185 -17.50 -16.62 -26.67
CA PRO A 185 -17.96 -16.20 -27.99
C PRO A 185 -17.01 -15.18 -28.61
N ALA A 186 -17.03 -15.03 -29.92
CA ALA A 186 -16.29 -13.97 -30.60
C ALA A 186 -16.80 -12.58 -30.18
N GLY A 187 -15.92 -11.56 -30.26
CA GLY A 187 -16.26 -10.18 -29.94
C GLY A 187 -16.04 -9.76 -28.48
N ILE A 188 -15.53 -10.66 -27.62
CA ILE A 188 -15.13 -10.28 -26.25
C ILE A 188 -14.01 -9.26 -26.28
N ILE A 189 -14.12 -8.19 -25.50
CA ILE A 189 -13.05 -7.21 -25.30
C ILE A 189 -12.06 -7.77 -24.31
N HIS A 190 -10.80 -7.91 -24.72
CA HIS A 190 -9.69 -8.21 -23.82
C HIS A 190 -8.85 -6.97 -23.57
N HIS A 191 -8.93 -6.42 -22.35
CA HIS A 191 -8.28 -5.18 -21.96
C HIS A 191 -7.07 -5.43 -21.06
N THR A 192 -5.95 -4.77 -21.37
CA THR A 192 -4.69 -4.88 -20.62
C THR A 192 -4.02 -3.52 -20.50
N ASP A 193 -2.94 -3.45 -19.72
CA ASP A 193 -1.97 -2.36 -19.81
C ASP A 193 -1.20 -2.41 -21.14
N ARG A 194 -0.30 -1.44 -21.36
CA ARG A 194 0.58 -1.40 -22.55
C ARG A 194 1.89 -2.16 -22.36
N GLY A 195 1.88 -3.26 -21.61
CA GLY A 195 3.06 -4.10 -21.49
C GLY A 195 3.50 -4.67 -22.84
N SER A 196 4.80 -4.74 -23.06
CA SER A 196 5.39 -5.27 -24.32
C SER A 196 4.95 -6.70 -24.62
N GLN A 197 4.59 -7.47 -23.62
CA GLN A 197 4.10 -8.85 -23.69
C GLN A 197 2.76 -8.93 -24.41
N TYR A 198 1.83 -8.02 -24.08
CA TYR A 198 0.49 -7.95 -24.66
C TYR A 198 0.50 -7.39 -26.10
N CYS A 199 1.53 -6.58 -26.43
CA CYS A 199 1.75 -6.08 -27.77
C CYS A 199 2.53 -7.06 -28.67
N ALA A 200 2.94 -8.21 -28.14
CA ALA A 200 3.73 -9.19 -28.87
C ALA A 200 2.92 -9.87 -29.98
N GLY A 201 3.62 -10.30 -31.04
CA GLY A 201 2.98 -10.79 -32.26
C GLY A 201 2.19 -12.08 -32.08
N GLU A 202 2.69 -13.01 -31.28
CA GLU A 202 1.99 -14.28 -31.03
C GLU A 202 0.75 -14.07 -30.14
N TYR A 203 0.86 -13.21 -29.14
CA TYR A 203 -0.28 -12.89 -28.29
C TYR A 203 -1.43 -12.28 -29.09
N ARG A 204 -1.13 -11.33 -29.96
CA ARG A 204 -2.12 -10.70 -30.85
C ARG A 204 -2.71 -11.68 -31.86
N ARG A 205 -1.89 -12.57 -32.43
CA ARG A 205 -2.37 -13.62 -33.33
C ARG A 205 -3.34 -14.57 -32.63
N LEU A 206 -3.04 -14.95 -31.39
CA LEU A 206 -3.92 -15.82 -30.60
C LEU A 206 -5.25 -15.12 -30.27
N LEU A 207 -5.23 -13.84 -29.89
CA LEU A 207 -6.44 -13.05 -29.68
C LEU A 207 -7.31 -13.01 -30.94
N ALA A 208 -6.73 -12.66 -32.07
CA ALA A 208 -7.44 -12.59 -33.37
C ALA A 208 -8.02 -13.97 -33.76
N LYS A 209 -7.23 -15.05 -33.62
CA LYS A 209 -7.70 -16.42 -33.90
C LYS A 209 -8.89 -16.84 -33.03
N ALA A 210 -8.91 -16.38 -31.77
CA ALA A 210 -9.99 -16.63 -30.84
C ALA A 210 -11.17 -15.66 -30.97
N GLY A 211 -11.12 -14.70 -31.92
CA GLY A 211 -12.15 -13.71 -32.11
C GLY A 211 -12.26 -12.65 -31.01
N LEU A 212 -11.22 -12.48 -30.20
CA LEU A 212 -11.18 -11.45 -29.13
C LEU A 212 -10.71 -10.11 -29.67
N VAL A 213 -11.31 -9.03 -29.17
CA VAL A 213 -10.97 -7.65 -29.53
C VAL A 213 -9.99 -7.10 -28.53
N ALA A 214 -8.80 -6.76 -28.97
CA ALA A 214 -7.75 -6.19 -28.12
C ALA A 214 -8.09 -4.74 -27.75
N SER A 215 -7.94 -4.41 -26.46
CA SER A 215 -8.08 -3.07 -25.91
C SER A 215 -6.92 -2.81 -24.92
N MET A 216 -6.39 -1.58 -24.90
CA MET A 216 -5.26 -1.25 -24.02
C MET A 216 -5.44 0.10 -23.36
N SER A 217 -4.95 0.20 -22.13
CA SER A 217 -4.88 1.44 -21.37
C SER A 217 -4.12 2.54 -22.10
N ARG A 218 -4.38 3.80 -21.80
CA ARG A 218 -3.54 4.91 -22.26
C ARG A 218 -2.16 4.86 -21.60
N ARG A 219 -1.17 5.44 -22.26
CA ARG A 219 0.20 5.43 -21.74
C ARG A 219 0.30 6.18 -20.41
N GLY A 220 0.81 5.51 -19.40
CA GLY A 220 1.02 6.09 -18.07
C GLY A 220 -0.24 6.35 -17.26
N ASP A 221 -1.40 5.83 -17.70
CA ASP A 221 -2.67 5.98 -17.04
C ASP A 221 -3.10 4.65 -16.38
N CYS A 222 -2.73 4.48 -15.11
CA CYS A 222 -3.07 3.28 -14.33
C CYS A 222 -4.59 3.14 -14.09
N TRP A 223 -5.34 4.24 -14.09
CA TRP A 223 -6.79 4.21 -13.90
C TRP A 223 -7.53 3.46 -15.00
N ASP A 224 -6.92 3.37 -16.18
CA ASP A 224 -7.53 2.65 -17.29
C ASP A 224 -7.49 1.11 -17.09
N ASN A 225 -6.63 0.59 -16.18
CA ASN A 225 -6.56 -0.83 -15.81
C ASN A 225 -6.94 -1.08 -14.34
N ALA A 226 -7.56 -0.11 -13.68
CA ALA A 226 -7.89 -0.16 -12.24
C ALA A 226 -8.77 -1.35 -11.83
N MET A 227 -9.41 -2.04 -12.77
CA MET A 227 -10.20 -3.23 -12.51
C MET A 227 -9.32 -4.46 -12.27
N ALA A 228 -8.14 -4.52 -12.88
CA ALA A 228 -7.20 -5.62 -12.73
C ALA A 228 -6.26 -5.42 -11.51
N GLU A 229 -6.07 -4.16 -11.03
CA GLU A 229 -5.31 -3.81 -9.83
C GLU A 229 -6.09 -4.13 -8.54
#